data_95cda6f0a2521808f86df525ade1e132
#
_entry.id   95cda6f0a2521808f86df525ade1e132
#
_cell.length_a   1.000
_cell.length_b   1.000
_cell.length_c   1.000
_cell.angle_alpha   90.00
_cell.angle_beta   90.00
_cell.angle_gamma   90.00
#
_symmetry.space_group_name_H-M   'P 1'
#
loop_
_entity.id
_entity.type
_entity.pdbx_description
1 polymer ?
#
loop_
_entity_poly.entity_id
_entity_poly.type
_entity_poly.pdbx_seq_one_letter_code
_entity_poly.pdbx_strand_id
1 'polypeptide(L)'
;MNYEKHKLVHLCVALLFFATFAEAKQILIVSPKGNDKGRGSLYSPFATVERALSEAARYAGDSVEIRIREGMYPLGRTIDVKGYSNLLIAPYQGEKVSFTGSIKLQPKHLRSVSEPEVSGRLQPEVRKQVREINLQELGYTLTGLTPKGFGRPALPSWSELFINGQPQHIARWPNDSTVLIGKVHCTGDIPREQKYGLGDPVFEYVEQRPSEWKSVEDAWIAGYFAYGYADDLLPVKAIDPERKTVTAAQATLYGFKTGAPFRRWYALNLVEEIDLPGEYVIDRKRGKIYLLPPDEPVREIQVSLLGTPLFAFEGCRNVTLQGVTLEYSCGMGVYIEQSEYTKVDSCVIRNLGYVGVSIGRGDMPAD
;
A
#
# COMPACT_ATOMS: atom_id res chain seq x y z
N MET A 1 72.50 -11.27 33.52
CA MET A 1 72.24 -11.17 32.07
C MET A 1 71.04 -12.01 31.59
N ASN A 2 70.39 -12.74 32.48
CA ASN A 2 69.19 -13.58 32.10
C ASN A 2 67.83 -13.02 32.50
N TYR A 3 67.78 -11.91 33.22
CA TYR A 3 66.50 -11.35 33.70
C TYR A 3 65.82 -10.44 32.68
N GLU A 4 66.54 -9.84 31.76
CA GLU A 4 66.03 -8.97 30.70
C GLU A 4 65.44 -9.76 29.53
N LYS A 5 65.95 -10.96 29.21
CA LYS A 5 65.43 -11.81 28.13
C LYS A 5 64.03 -12.34 28.40
N HIS A 6 63.70 -12.60 29.67
CA HIS A 6 62.35 -13.08 30.03
C HIS A 6 61.28 -12.01 29.98
N LYS A 7 61.64 -10.72 30.24
CA LYS A 7 60.65 -9.62 30.08
C LYS A 7 60.32 -9.34 28.65
N LEU A 8 61.27 -9.46 27.72
CA LEU A 8 61.05 -9.25 26.29
C LEU A 8 60.16 -10.35 25.68
N VAL A 9 60.33 -11.60 26.09
CA VAL A 9 59.52 -12.73 25.64
C VAL A 9 58.06 -12.62 26.14
N HIS A 10 57.83 -12.18 27.36
CA HIS A 10 56.52 -11.97 27.94
C HIS A 10 55.82 -10.75 27.28
N LEU A 11 56.53 -9.71 26.90
CA LEU A 11 55.96 -8.57 26.19
C LEU A 11 55.55 -8.92 24.74
N CYS A 12 56.30 -9.75 24.05
CA CYS A 12 55.93 -10.24 22.71
C CYS A 12 54.73 -11.21 22.72
N VAL A 13 54.61 -12.06 23.77
CA VAL A 13 53.46 -12.95 23.93
C VAL A 13 52.19 -12.16 24.32
N ALA A 14 52.30 -11.10 25.11
CA ALA A 14 51.17 -10.23 25.43
C ALA A 14 50.67 -9.41 24.25
N LEU A 15 51.54 -9.02 23.30
CA LEU A 15 51.17 -8.30 22.06
C LEU A 15 50.52 -9.22 21.02
N LEU A 16 50.72 -10.52 21.08
CA LEU A 16 50.08 -11.49 20.16
C LEU A 16 48.62 -11.86 20.57
N PHE A 17 48.21 -11.59 21.82
CA PHE A 17 46.83 -11.86 22.28
C PHE A 17 45.83 -10.70 22.07
N PHE A 18 46.25 -9.55 21.56
CA PHE A 18 45.38 -8.46 21.11
C PHE A 18 45.23 -8.39 19.60
N ALA A 19 45.33 -9.50 18.89
CA ALA A 19 44.74 -9.60 17.58
C ALA A 19 43.21 -9.55 17.78
N THR A 20 42.64 -8.35 17.80
CA THR A 20 41.22 -8.17 17.60
C THR A 20 40.87 -8.92 16.35
N PHE A 21 40.10 -9.99 16.46
CA PHE A 21 39.39 -10.57 15.31
C PHE A 21 38.54 -9.44 14.74
N ALA A 22 39.07 -8.73 13.74
CA ALA A 22 38.24 -7.94 12.88
C ALA A 22 37.29 -8.95 12.23
N GLU A 23 36.04 -8.99 12.69
CA GLU A 23 35.00 -9.75 12.03
C GLU A 23 35.06 -9.43 10.54
N ALA A 24 35.23 -10.44 9.71
CA ALA A 24 35.30 -10.25 8.27
C ALA A 24 33.93 -9.73 7.80
N LYS A 25 33.89 -8.43 7.51
CA LYS A 25 32.68 -7.75 7.05
C LYS A 25 32.52 -7.98 5.56
N GLN A 26 31.47 -8.71 5.18
CA GLN A 26 31.13 -8.94 3.78
C GLN A 26 30.24 -7.83 3.25
N ILE A 27 30.63 -7.19 2.14
CA ILE A 27 29.85 -6.15 1.49
C ILE A 27 29.34 -6.62 0.14
N LEU A 28 28.02 -6.58 -0.07
CA LEU A 28 27.34 -6.93 -1.30
C LEU A 28 26.66 -5.67 -1.88
N ILE A 29 26.87 -5.41 -3.16
CA ILE A 29 26.33 -4.22 -3.82
C ILE A 29 25.15 -4.60 -4.71
N VAL A 30 24.06 -3.83 -4.59
CA VAL A 30 22.87 -3.89 -5.44
C VAL A 30 22.74 -2.58 -6.22
N SER A 31 22.36 -2.67 -7.49
CA SER A 31 22.17 -1.50 -8.37
C SER A 31 21.05 -1.75 -9.37
N PRO A 32 20.21 -0.72 -9.73
CA PRO A 32 19.20 -0.86 -10.78
C PRO A 32 19.81 -1.20 -12.15
N LYS A 33 21.12 -0.95 -12.32
CA LYS A 33 21.91 -1.29 -13.53
C LYS A 33 22.73 -2.56 -13.34
N GLY A 34 22.51 -3.30 -12.25
CA GLY A 34 23.22 -4.53 -11.92
C GLY A 34 22.73 -5.74 -12.72
N ASN A 35 23.34 -6.87 -12.42
CA ASN A 35 22.99 -8.17 -13.02
C ASN A 35 23.09 -9.27 -11.95
N ASP A 36 22.04 -10.04 -11.76
CA ASP A 36 21.99 -11.11 -10.75
C ASP A 36 22.92 -12.29 -11.02
N LYS A 37 23.52 -12.35 -12.22
CA LYS A 37 24.66 -13.23 -12.53
C LYS A 37 26.01 -12.62 -12.12
N GLY A 38 26.03 -11.38 -11.64
CA GLY A 38 27.21 -10.68 -11.16
C GLY A 38 27.76 -11.27 -9.86
N ARG A 39 28.81 -10.62 -9.35
CA ARG A 39 29.53 -11.06 -8.12
C ARG A 39 29.10 -10.28 -6.86
N GLY A 40 28.20 -9.32 -6.99
CA GLY A 40 27.81 -8.43 -5.88
C GLY A 40 28.87 -7.43 -5.46
N SER A 41 29.87 -7.18 -6.29
CA SER A 41 30.91 -6.18 -6.04
C SER A 41 30.53 -4.81 -6.63
N LEU A 42 31.27 -3.74 -6.29
CA LEU A 42 31.02 -2.40 -6.82
C LEU A 42 31.06 -2.34 -8.37
N TYR A 43 31.92 -3.14 -9.00
CA TYR A 43 32.07 -3.19 -10.47
C TYR A 43 31.15 -4.23 -11.13
N SER A 44 30.53 -5.12 -10.37
CA SER A 44 29.64 -6.17 -10.85
C SER A 44 28.50 -6.37 -9.86
N PRO A 45 27.64 -5.33 -9.63
CA PRO A 45 26.58 -5.38 -8.64
C PRO A 45 25.46 -6.34 -9.03
N PHE A 46 24.72 -6.82 -8.07
CA PHE A 46 23.46 -7.52 -8.30
C PHE A 46 22.38 -6.54 -8.76
N ALA A 47 21.36 -7.05 -9.45
CA ALA A 47 20.20 -6.27 -9.85
C ALA A 47 19.16 -6.19 -8.73
N THR A 48 19.04 -7.24 -7.89
CA THR A 48 17.98 -7.39 -6.90
C THR A 48 18.53 -7.58 -5.48
N VAL A 49 17.76 -7.15 -4.49
CA VAL A 49 18.05 -7.37 -3.07
C VAL A 49 17.92 -8.86 -2.75
N GLU A 50 16.97 -9.56 -3.36
CA GLU A 50 16.76 -10.99 -3.16
C GLU A 50 17.99 -11.80 -3.58
N ARG A 51 18.65 -11.40 -4.68
CA ARG A 51 19.90 -12.05 -5.08
C ARG A 51 21.04 -11.78 -4.09
N ALA A 52 21.10 -10.55 -3.57
CA ALA A 52 22.08 -10.20 -2.55
C ALA A 52 21.82 -10.96 -1.22
N LEU A 53 20.56 -11.11 -0.81
CA LEU A 53 20.16 -11.93 0.33
C LEU A 53 20.57 -13.40 0.13
N SER A 54 20.28 -13.96 -1.04
CA SER A 54 20.71 -15.34 -1.36
C SER A 54 22.22 -15.53 -1.30
N GLU A 55 23.03 -14.52 -1.66
CA GLU A 55 24.47 -14.55 -1.50
C GLU A 55 24.89 -14.38 -0.03
N ALA A 56 24.23 -13.46 0.70
CA ALA A 56 24.49 -13.22 2.12
C ALA A 56 24.31 -14.49 2.98
N ALA A 57 23.37 -15.36 2.62
CA ALA A 57 23.15 -16.63 3.32
C ALA A 57 24.39 -17.56 3.35
N ARG A 58 25.36 -17.36 2.44
CA ARG A 58 26.61 -18.12 2.43
C ARG A 58 27.59 -17.71 3.51
N TYR A 59 27.37 -16.55 4.12
CA TYR A 59 28.20 -15.96 5.16
C TYR A 59 27.47 -16.00 6.51
N ALA A 60 26.71 -17.08 6.76
CA ALA A 60 25.97 -17.26 7.99
C ALA A 60 26.89 -17.20 9.20
N GLY A 61 26.62 -16.28 10.12
CA GLY A 61 27.45 -16.01 11.32
C GLY A 61 28.37 -14.79 11.18
N ASP A 62 28.72 -14.39 9.96
CA ASP A 62 29.51 -13.18 9.71
C ASP A 62 28.62 -11.92 9.68
N SER A 63 29.24 -10.75 9.75
CA SER A 63 28.55 -9.48 9.54
C SER A 63 28.45 -9.19 8.04
N VAL A 64 27.22 -9.06 7.51
CA VAL A 64 26.96 -8.79 6.08
C VAL A 64 26.30 -7.43 5.91
N GLU A 65 26.77 -6.66 4.93
CA GLU A 65 26.15 -5.42 4.48
C GLU A 65 25.69 -5.53 3.03
N ILE A 66 24.40 -5.34 2.80
CA ILE A 66 23.84 -5.12 1.46
C ILE A 66 23.75 -3.61 1.25
N ARG A 67 24.62 -3.09 0.38
CA ARG A 67 24.72 -1.67 0.03
C ARG A 67 24.05 -1.41 -1.30
N ILE A 68 23.04 -0.54 -1.29
CA ILE A 68 22.13 -0.32 -2.41
C ILE A 68 22.46 1.01 -3.08
N ARG A 69 22.70 0.97 -4.40
CA ARG A 69 23.00 2.15 -5.22
C ARG A 69 21.73 2.96 -5.49
N GLU A 70 21.94 4.23 -5.80
CA GLU A 70 20.85 5.17 -6.10
C GLU A 70 19.87 4.64 -7.12
N GLY A 71 18.56 4.81 -6.83
CA GLY A 71 17.48 4.52 -7.75
C GLY A 71 16.18 4.14 -7.09
N MET A 72 15.18 3.95 -7.96
CA MET A 72 13.88 3.41 -7.60
C MET A 72 13.85 1.91 -7.94
N TYR A 73 13.43 1.12 -6.98
CA TYR A 73 13.33 -0.35 -7.06
C TYR A 73 11.87 -0.76 -7.00
N PRO A 74 11.20 -0.94 -8.14
CA PRO A 74 9.84 -1.43 -8.17
C PRO A 74 9.79 -2.90 -7.78
N LEU A 75 8.95 -3.22 -6.80
CA LEU A 75 8.79 -4.56 -6.25
C LEU A 75 7.49 -5.17 -6.77
N GLY A 76 7.58 -6.35 -7.36
CA GLY A 76 6.43 -7.18 -7.73
C GLY A 76 6.03 -8.17 -6.62
N ARG A 77 6.81 -8.26 -5.55
CA ARG A 77 6.62 -9.11 -4.38
C ARG A 77 7.39 -8.58 -3.18
N THR A 78 7.06 -9.07 -2.00
CA THR A 78 7.79 -8.79 -0.77
C THR A 78 9.27 -9.18 -0.86
N ILE A 79 10.15 -8.35 -0.31
CA ILE A 79 11.53 -8.75 0.00
C ILE A 79 11.51 -9.50 1.32
N ASP A 80 11.62 -10.82 1.26
CA ASP A 80 11.60 -11.71 2.43
C ASP A 80 13.00 -11.83 3.04
N VAL A 81 13.16 -11.30 4.25
CA VAL A 81 14.37 -11.42 5.05
C VAL A 81 14.07 -12.41 6.17
N LYS A 82 14.37 -13.69 5.93
CA LYS A 82 13.97 -14.78 6.83
C LYS A 82 15.15 -15.53 7.41
N GLY A 83 15.25 -15.55 8.74
CA GLY A 83 16.29 -16.29 9.48
C GLY A 83 17.70 -15.70 9.37
N TYR A 84 17.83 -14.45 8.92
CA TYR A 84 19.12 -13.77 8.84
C TYR A 84 19.57 -13.23 10.19
N SER A 85 20.91 -13.20 10.37
CA SER A 85 21.54 -12.56 11.53
C SER A 85 22.66 -11.63 11.09
N ASN A 86 22.93 -10.57 11.88
CA ASN A 86 24.00 -9.61 11.65
C ASN A 86 24.01 -8.99 10.26
N LEU A 87 22.83 -8.57 9.77
CA LEU A 87 22.63 -8.04 8.42
C LEU A 87 22.28 -6.56 8.46
N LEU A 88 22.96 -5.76 7.65
CA LEU A 88 22.60 -4.38 7.37
C LEU A 88 22.16 -4.25 5.90
N ILE A 89 20.98 -3.66 5.68
CA ILE A 89 20.48 -3.27 4.36
C ILE A 89 20.39 -1.75 4.35
N ALA A 90 21.22 -1.08 3.55
CA ALA A 90 21.34 0.38 3.56
C ALA A 90 21.80 0.93 2.21
N PRO A 91 21.57 2.22 1.92
CA PRO A 91 22.13 2.90 0.78
C PRO A 91 23.67 2.86 0.77
N TYR A 92 24.24 2.79 -0.42
CA TYR A 92 25.67 2.97 -0.59
C TYR A 92 26.02 4.46 -0.41
N GLN A 93 26.89 4.77 0.57
CA GLN A 93 27.38 6.12 0.84
C GLN A 93 26.29 7.21 0.96
N GLY A 94 25.10 6.85 1.46
CA GLY A 94 23.99 7.80 1.62
C GLY A 94 23.26 8.16 0.32
N GLU A 95 23.44 7.41 -0.74
CA GLU A 95 22.71 7.56 -2.00
C GLU A 95 21.19 7.45 -1.78
N LYS A 96 20.38 8.09 -2.64
CA LYS A 96 18.92 8.05 -2.53
C LYS A 96 18.36 6.75 -3.08
N VAL A 97 17.76 5.95 -2.22
CA VAL A 97 17.18 4.66 -2.56
C VAL A 97 15.69 4.65 -2.19
N SER A 98 14.83 4.28 -3.15
CA SER A 98 13.39 4.08 -2.92
C SER A 98 12.95 2.71 -3.38
N PHE A 99 12.24 1.98 -2.51
CA PHE A 99 11.50 0.75 -2.85
C PHE A 99 10.04 1.07 -3.00
N THR A 100 9.41 0.62 -4.10
CA THR A 100 8.03 0.94 -4.40
C THR A 100 7.23 -0.32 -4.74
N GLY A 101 5.97 -0.37 -4.29
CA GLY A 101 4.99 -1.38 -4.70
C GLY A 101 4.15 -0.94 -5.91
N SER A 102 4.66 -0.04 -6.74
CA SER A 102 3.95 0.60 -7.84
C SER A 102 4.61 0.38 -9.19
N ILE A 103 3.87 0.68 -10.22
CA ILE A 103 4.41 0.86 -11.57
C ILE A 103 4.51 2.35 -11.89
N LYS A 104 5.56 2.70 -12.63
CA LYS A 104 5.77 4.06 -13.14
C LYS A 104 5.28 4.17 -14.57
N LEU A 105 4.40 5.12 -14.82
CA LEU A 105 3.84 5.41 -16.14
C LEU A 105 4.26 6.80 -16.62
N GLN A 106 4.19 7.01 -17.92
CA GLN A 106 4.49 8.30 -18.55
C GLN A 106 3.19 9.02 -18.91
N PRO A 107 3.20 10.36 -19.07
CA PRO A 107 2.02 11.15 -19.47
C PRO A 107 1.31 10.66 -20.73
N LYS A 108 2.02 10.03 -21.67
CA LYS A 108 1.44 9.46 -22.90
C LYS A 108 0.44 8.33 -22.65
N HIS A 109 0.40 7.74 -21.45
CA HIS A 109 -0.58 6.73 -21.08
C HIS A 109 -1.93 7.32 -20.66
N LEU A 110 -2.01 8.65 -20.47
CA LEU A 110 -3.26 9.36 -20.32
C LEU A 110 -3.88 9.59 -21.71
N ARG A 111 -4.94 8.86 -22.01
CA ARG A 111 -5.65 8.93 -23.28
C ARG A 111 -7.05 9.53 -23.07
N SER A 112 -7.69 9.98 -24.14
CA SER A 112 -9.12 10.32 -24.09
C SER A 112 -9.93 9.06 -23.80
N VAL A 113 -11.04 9.21 -23.06
CA VAL A 113 -11.96 8.10 -22.75
C VAL A 113 -12.48 7.49 -24.05
N SER A 114 -12.26 6.21 -24.23
CA SER A 114 -12.58 5.49 -25.46
C SER A 114 -14.01 4.92 -25.49
N GLU A 115 -14.58 4.62 -24.33
CA GLU A 115 -15.92 4.04 -24.22
C GLU A 115 -17.02 5.12 -24.24
N PRO A 116 -17.93 5.11 -25.26
CA PRO A 116 -19.05 6.05 -25.32
C PRO A 116 -19.99 5.96 -24.10
N GLU A 117 -20.19 4.76 -23.56
CA GLU A 117 -20.99 4.53 -22.35
C GLU A 117 -20.42 5.26 -21.14
N VAL A 118 -19.11 5.14 -20.88
CA VAL A 118 -18.43 5.82 -19.78
C VAL A 118 -18.43 7.33 -20.02
N SER A 119 -18.07 7.77 -21.23
CA SER A 119 -18.08 9.18 -21.60
C SER A 119 -19.48 9.81 -21.43
N GLY A 120 -20.56 9.07 -21.74
CA GLY A 120 -21.94 9.52 -21.58
C GLY A 120 -22.41 9.66 -20.12
N ARG A 121 -21.67 9.08 -19.17
CA ARG A 121 -21.91 9.20 -17.71
C ARG A 121 -21.20 10.41 -17.10
N LEU A 122 -20.09 10.85 -17.69
CA LEU A 122 -19.34 12.01 -17.23
C LEU A 122 -20.15 13.30 -17.37
N GLN A 123 -20.01 14.19 -16.41
CA GLN A 123 -20.60 15.52 -16.46
C GLN A 123 -20.12 16.29 -17.70
N PRO A 124 -20.98 17.06 -18.36
CA PRO A 124 -20.64 17.75 -19.63
C PRO A 124 -19.40 18.63 -19.53
N GLU A 125 -19.19 19.28 -18.36
CA GLU A 125 -18.16 20.29 -18.08
C GLU A 125 -16.76 19.66 -18.09
N VAL A 126 -16.62 18.42 -17.59
CA VAL A 126 -15.33 17.72 -17.45
C VAL A 126 -15.12 16.63 -18.49
N ARG A 127 -16.15 16.22 -19.22
CA ARG A 127 -16.15 15.08 -20.15
C ARG A 127 -14.97 15.06 -21.12
N LYS A 128 -14.60 16.23 -21.66
CA LYS A 128 -13.48 16.36 -22.60
C LYS A 128 -12.11 16.39 -21.92
N GLN A 129 -12.07 16.60 -20.61
CA GLN A 129 -10.85 16.73 -19.82
C GLN A 129 -10.48 15.41 -19.15
N VAL A 130 -11.46 14.57 -18.81
CA VAL A 130 -11.21 13.25 -18.22
C VAL A 130 -10.38 12.39 -19.18
N ARG A 131 -9.43 11.69 -18.60
CA ARG A 131 -8.49 10.78 -19.29
C ARG A 131 -8.67 9.36 -18.76
N GLU A 132 -8.27 8.39 -19.57
CA GLU A 132 -8.17 7.00 -19.16
C GLU A 132 -6.72 6.52 -19.14
N ILE A 133 -6.44 5.59 -18.23
CA ILE A 133 -5.22 4.77 -18.21
C ILE A 133 -5.68 3.32 -18.32
N ASN A 134 -5.26 2.62 -19.36
CA ASN A 134 -5.60 1.21 -19.57
C ASN A 134 -4.49 0.32 -19.01
N LEU A 135 -4.65 -0.16 -17.77
CA LEU A 135 -3.68 -1.02 -17.08
C LEU A 135 -3.70 -2.44 -17.66
N GLN A 136 -4.86 -2.91 -18.13
CA GLN A 136 -4.99 -4.23 -18.73
C GLN A 136 -4.16 -4.36 -20.01
N GLU A 137 -4.17 -3.34 -20.88
CA GLU A 137 -3.30 -3.29 -22.06
C GLU A 137 -1.80 -3.32 -21.72
N LEU A 138 -1.44 -2.81 -20.56
CA LEU A 138 -0.07 -2.82 -20.03
C LEU A 138 0.29 -4.10 -19.30
N GLY A 139 -0.63 -5.06 -19.20
CA GLY A 139 -0.42 -6.34 -18.52
C GLY A 139 -0.55 -6.30 -16.99
N TYR A 140 -1.19 -5.26 -16.43
CA TYR A 140 -1.38 -5.11 -14.98
C TYR A 140 -2.85 -5.29 -14.59
N THR A 141 -3.05 -5.82 -13.38
CA THR A 141 -4.37 -5.98 -12.76
C THR A 141 -4.55 -4.95 -11.66
N LEU A 142 -5.67 -4.25 -11.68
CA LEU A 142 -6.05 -3.28 -10.65
C LEU A 142 -6.64 -3.97 -9.42
N THR A 143 -6.21 -3.54 -8.24
CA THR A 143 -6.89 -3.85 -6.99
C THR A 143 -7.98 -2.81 -6.74
N GLY A 144 -9.22 -3.25 -6.64
CA GLY A 144 -10.35 -2.38 -6.33
C GLY A 144 -10.50 -2.12 -4.83
N LEU A 145 -11.51 -1.33 -4.49
CA LEU A 145 -11.90 -1.11 -3.11
C LEU A 145 -12.29 -2.44 -2.45
N THR A 146 -12.05 -2.53 -1.14
CA THR A 146 -12.43 -3.66 -0.29
C THR A 146 -13.17 -3.15 0.93
N PRO A 147 -14.08 -3.95 1.52
CA PRO A 147 -14.77 -3.54 2.75
C PRO A 147 -13.76 -3.24 3.85
N LYS A 148 -13.88 -2.06 4.45
CA LYS A 148 -13.05 -1.57 5.56
C LYS A 148 -13.95 -0.93 6.61
N GLY A 149 -13.48 -0.83 7.84
CA GLY A 149 -14.17 -0.12 8.90
C GLY A 149 -14.14 -0.84 10.22
N PHE A 150 -14.97 -0.39 11.13
CA PHE A 150 -15.03 -0.90 12.49
C PHE A 150 -15.43 -2.38 12.56
N GLY A 151 -14.59 -3.18 13.19
CA GLY A 151 -14.81 -4.63 13.36
C GLY A 151 -14.53 -5.45 12.10
N ARG A 152 -13.87 -4.89 11.09
CA ARG A 152 -13.41 -5.60 9.90
C ARG A 152 -11.91 -5.85 9.94
N PRO A 153 -11.45 -6.94 9.32
CA PRO A 153 -10.02 -7.16 9.14
C PRO A 153 -9.38 -5.97 8.40
N ALA A 154 -8.17 -5.65 8.79
CA ALA A 154 -7.37 -4.68 8.08
C ALA A 154 -6.80 -5.33 6.81
N LEU A 155 -7.15 -4.79 5.66
CA LEU A 155 -6.77 -5.28 4.33
C LEU A 155 -5.97 -4.22 3.58
N PRO A 156 -5.12 -4.62 2.62
CA PRO A 156 -4.48 -3.69 1.71
C PRO A 156 -5.47 -2.73 1.04
N SER A 157 -5.01 -1.57 0.63
CA SER A 157 -5.82 -0.58 -0.09
C SER A 157 -6.04 -1.01 -1.54
N TRP A 158 -6.88 -0.24 -2.22
CA TRP A 158 -7.02 -0.31 -3.67
C TRP A 158 -5.76 0.18 -4.39
N SER A 159 -5.74 0.08 -5.72
CA SER A 159 -4.69 0.66 -6.55
C SER A 159 -4.77 2.19 -6.50
N GLU A 160 -3.94 2.81 -5.66
CA GLU A 160 -3.90 4.25 -5.51
C GLU A 160 -3.10 4.89 -6.65
N LEU A 161 -3.59 6.04 -7.10
CA LEU A 161 -2.99 6.84 -8.16
C LEU A 161 -2.22 8.02 -7.57
N PHE A 162 -1.00 8.20 -8.03
CA PHE A 162 -0.15 9.34 -7.66
C PHE A 162 0.31 10.05 -8.93
N ILE A 163 0.21 11.38 -8.92
CA ILE A 163 0.69 12.24 -10.00
C ILE A 163 1.72 13.20 -9.43
N ASN A 164 2.89 13.26 -10.05
CA ASN A 164 4.01 14.09 -9.59
C ASN A 164 4.37 13.86 -8.12
N GLY A 165 4.19 12.63 -7.62
CA GLY A 165 4.43 12.27 -6.22
C GLY A 165 3.29 12.60 -5.26
N GLN A 166 2.19 13.21 -5.72
CA GLN A 166 1.02 13.57 -4.91
C GLN A 166 -0.08 12.53 -5.08
N PRO A 167 -0.71 12.06 -3.96
CA PRO A 167 -1.85 11.16 -4.02
C PRO A 167 -3.03 11.84 -4.69
N GLN A 168 -3.72 11.12 -5.55
CA GLN A 168 -4.98 11.51 -6.14
C GLN A 168 -6.15 10.92 -5.33
N HIS A 169 -7.38 11.38 -5.58
CA HIS A 169 -8.55 11.03 -4.78
C HIS A 169 -9.53 10.16 -5.56
N ILE A 170 -10.06 9.10 -4.94
CA ILE A 170 -11.22 8.40 -5.51
C ILE A 170 -12.38 9.39 -5.61
N ALA A 171 -13.00 9.49 -6.79
CA ALA A 171 -14.17 10.33 -7.02
C ALA A 171 -15.24 10.07 -5.97
N ARG A 172 -15.75 11.14 -5.36
CA ARG A 172 -16.57 11.09 -4.16
C ARG A 172 -17.74 12.04 -4.24
N TRP A 173 -18.88 11.61 -3.72
CA TRP A 173 -20.04 12.48 -3.52
C TRP A 173 -20.62 12.36 -2.10
N PRO A 174 -20.87 13.47 -1.40
CA PRO A 174 -20.39 14.83 -1.68
C PRO A 174 -18.86 14.92 -1.54
N ASN A 175 -18.23 15.88 -2.22
CA ASN A 175 -16.77 15.98 -2.34
C ASN A 175 -16.05 16.11 -1.00
N ASP A 176 -16.57 16.91 -0.07
CA ASP A 176 -15.91 17.27 1.19
C ASP A 176 -16.80 17.10 2.44
N SER A 177 -18.04 16.67 2.25
CA SER A 177 -19.02 16.54 3.31
C SER A 177 -19.64 15.14 3.38
N THR A 178 -20.71 14.99 4.13
CA THR A 178 -21.51 13.77 4.23
C THR A 178 -22.99 14.14 4.29
N VAL A 179 -23.85 13.23 3.86
CA VAL A 179 -25.30 13.39 3.90
C VAL A 179 -25.94 12.42 4.88
N LEU A 180 -27.17 12.70 5.28
CA LEU A 180 -27.88 11.88 6.26
C LEU A 180 -28.47 10.63 5.61
N ILE A 181 -28.46 9.54 6.36
CA ILE A 181 -29.25 8.35 6.05
C ILE A 181 -30.73 8.69 6.34
N GLY A 182 -31.59 8.42 5.38
CA GLY A 182 -33.03 8.50 5.54
C GLY A 182 -33.60 7.29 6.33
N LYS A 183 -34.80 6.87 5.99
CA LYS A 183 -35.44 5.70 6.61
C LYS A 183 -34.70 4.41 6.24
N VAL A 184 -34.42 3.57 7.22
CA VAL A 184 -33.89 2.21 7.01
C VAL A 184 -35.06 1.23 6.82
N HIS A 185 -35.13 0.58 5.67
CA HIS A 185 -36.13 -0.44 5.34
C HIS A 185 -35.70 -1.84 5.75
N CYS A 186 -34.40 -2.13 5.64
CA CYS A 186 -33.78 -3.36 6.12
C CYS A 186 -32.45 -3.01 6.79
N THR A 187 -32.27 -3.51 8.02
CA THR A 187 -31.04 -3.28 8.79
C THR A 187 -29.85 -4.03 8.24
N GLY A 188 -30.10 -5.09 7.44
CA GLY A 188 -29.14 -6.14 7.20
C GLY A 188 -28.87 -6.98 8.45
N ASP A 189 -28.01 -7.94 8.31
CA ASP A 189 -27.54 -8.75 9.44
C ASP A 189 -26.89 -7.85 10.52
N ILE A 190 -26.97 -8.31 11.79
CA ILE A 190 -26.38 -7.61 12.94
C ILE A 190 -25.42 -8.58 13.64
N PRO A 191 -24.20 -8.77 13.13
CA PRO A 191 -23.24 -9.74 13.68
C PRO A 191 -22.97 -9.53 15.19
N ARG A 192 -22.92 -8.28 15.65
CA ARG A 192 -22.72 -7.97 17.07
C ARG A 192 -23.82 -8.53 17.99
N GLU A 193 -25.03 -8.70 17.47
CA GLU A 193 -26.18 -9.25 18.18
C GLU A 193 -26.45 -10.71 17.79
N GLN A 194 -25.59 -11.32 16.97
CA GLN A 194 -25.75 -12.68 16.43
C GLN A 194 -27.07 -12.87 15.66
N LYS A 195 -27.56 -11.82 15.01
CA LYS A 195 -28.77 -11.83 14.16
C LYS A 195 -28.35 -11.92 12.70
N TYR A 196 -28.77 -12.99 12.02
CA TYR A 196 -28.42 -13.29 10.64
C TYR A 196 -29.64 -13.63 9.82
N GLY A 197 -29.53 -13.56 8.49
CA GLY A 197 -30.63 -13.89 7.56
C GLY A 197 -31.68 -12.79 7.45
N LEU A 198 -31.34 -11.55 7.82
CA LEU A 198 -32.24 -10.40 7.78
C LEU A 198 -32.35 -9.77 6.39
N GLY A 199 -31.52 -10.19 5.44
CA GLY A 199 -31.46 -9.67 4.07
C GLY A 199 -30.41 -8.57 3.88
N ASP A 200 -30.37 -8.01 2.68
CA ASP A 200 -29.44 -6.91 2.35
C ASP A 200 -29.86 -5.61 3.04
N PRO A 201 -28.90 -4.81 3.54
CA PRO A 201 -29.22 -3.51 4.14
C PRO A 201 -29.80 -2.54 3.10
N VAL A 202 -30.91 -1.88 3.42
CA VAL A 202 -31.59 -0.91 2.53
C VAL A 202 -31.94 0.35 3.32
N PHE A 203 -31.53 1.50 2.79
CA PHE A 203 -31.88 2.81 3.35
C PHE A 203 -32.31 3.80 2.27
N GLU A 204 -33.14 4.77 2.65
CA GLU A 204 -33.49 5.90 1.79
C GLU A 204 -32.39 6.95 1.79
N TYR A 205 -32.10 7.52 0.62
CA TYR A 205 -31.34 8.76 0.49
C TYR A 205 -32.29 9.94 0.36
N VAL A 206 -31.86 11.11 0.87
CA VAL A 206 -32.68 12.32 0.92
C VAL A 206 -32.42 13.20 -0.30
N GLU A 207 -31.17 13.31 -0.68
CA GLU A 207 -30.72 14.17 -1.76
C GLU A 207 -31.11 13.62 -3.12
N GLN A 208 -31.21 14.50 -4.15
CA GLN A 208 -31.60 14.10 -5.50
C GLN A 208 -30.46 13.41 -6.27
N ARG A 209 -29.22 13.77 -6.00
CA ARG A 209 -28.04 13.36 -6.78
C ARG A 209 -27.90 11.83 -6.99
N PRO A 210 -28.14 10.97 -6.00
CA PRO A 210 -28.04 9.52 -6.21
C PRO A 210 -29.03 8.97 -7.26
N SER A 211 -30.13 9.65 -7.54
CA SER A 211 -31.09 9.25 -8.59
C SER A 211 -30.54 9.44 -10.01
N GLU A 212 -29.44 10.17 -10.19
CA GLU A 212 -28.82 10.47 -11.48
C GLU A 212 -27.72 9.47 -11.85
N TRP A 213 -27.30 8.61 -10.92
CA TRP A 213 -26.28 7.59 -11.18
C TRP A 213 -26.81 6.48 -12.07
N LYS A 214 -26.18 6.31 -13.23
CA LYS A 214 -26.65 5.37 -14.25
C LYS A 214 -26.17 3.95 -14.07
N SER A 215 -25.09 3.77 -13.30
CA SER A 215 -24.52 2.47 -12.97
C SER A 215 -23.88 2.51 -11.60
N VAL A 216 -24.07 1.45 -10.83
CA VAL A 216 -23.43 1.25 -9.52
C VAL A 216 -22.38 0.14 -9.56
N GLU A 217 -21.93 -0.25 -10.76
CA GLU A 217 -20.84 -1.20 -10.91
C GLU A 217 -19.58 -0.66 -10.26
N ASP A 218 -19.00 -1.41 -9.32
CA ASP A 218 -17.88 -0.98 -8.45
C ASP A 218 -18.14 0.32 -7.65
N ALA A 219 -19.40 0.75 -7.48
CA ALA A 219 -19.73 1.86 -6.60
C ALA A 219 -19.71 1.43 -5.13
N TRP A 220 -19.31 2.34 -4.26
CA TRP A 220 -19.15 2.12 -2.83
C TRP A 220 -19.84 3.21 -2.02
N ILE A 221 -20.25 2.87 -0.82
CA ILE A 221 -20.73 3.81 0.20
C ILE A 221 -19.86 3.70 1.43
N ALA A 222 -19.55 4.83 2.03
CA ALA A 222 -18.81 4.89 3.27
C ALA A 222 -19.52 5.79 4.28
N GLY A 223 -19.34 5.54 5.55
CA GLY A 223 -19.91 6.38 6.59
C GLY A 223 -20.21 5.67 7.90
N TYR A 224 -21.06 6.29 8.69
CA TYR A 224 -21.47 5.82 10.01
C TYR A 224 -22.93 5.36 9.96
N PHE A 225 -23.16 4.06 9.74
CA PHE A 225 -24.49 3.53 9.47
C PHE A 225 -25.29 3.17 10.72
N ALA A 226 -24.66 3.11 11.89
CA ALA A 226 -25.30 2.78 13.16
C ALA A 226 -24.88 3.72 14.29
N TYR A 227 -23.60 3.85 14.55
CA TYR A 227 -23.00 4.67 15.62
C TYR A 227 -21.87 5.54 15.09
N GLY A 228 -21.70 6.74 15.66
CA GLY A 228 -20.73 7.72 15.19
C GLY A 228 -19.24 7.36 15.41
N TYR A 229 -18.95 6.20 15.99
CA TYR A 229 -17.60 5.65 16.13
C TYR A 229 -17.35 4.45 15.21
N ALA A 230 -18.41 3.88 14.62
CA ALA A 230 -18.36 2.67 13.80
C ALA A 230 -18.54 3.05 12.33
N ASP A 231 -17.44 3.43 11.70
CA ASP A 231 -17.37 3.66 10.27
C ASP A 231 -17.37 2.34 9.48
N ASP A 232 -17.79 2.41 8.24
CA ASP A 232 -17.77 1.25 7.33
C ASP A 232 -17.64 1.74 5.87
N LEU A 233 -16.99 0.94 5.04
CA LEU A 233 -16.90 1.09 3.59
C LEU A 233 -17.49 -0.17 2.94
N LEU A 234 -18.58 -0.02 2.19
CA LEU A 234 -19.39 -1.12 1.69
C LEU A 234 -19.64 -1.01 0.19
N PRO A 235 -19.63 -2.13 -0.55
CA PRO A 235 -20.03 -2.10 -1.95
C PRO A 235 -21.53 -1.87 -2.08
N VAL A 236 -21.94 -1.11 -3.08
CA VAL A 236 -23.34 -0.89 -3.46
C VAL A 236 -23.80 -2.06 -4.31
N LYS A 237 -24.93 -2.66 -3.95
CA LYS A 237 -25.59 -3.72 -4.73
C LYS A 237 -26.56 -3.16 -5.75
N ALA A 238 -27.34 -2.15 -5.35
CA ALA A 238 -28.36 -1.53 -6.19
C ALA A 238 -28.74 -0.12 -5.71
N ILE A 239 -29.22 0.69 -6.61
CA ILE A 239 -29.95 1.95 -6.36
C ILE A 239 -31.29 1.87 -7.03
N ASP A 240 -32.35 2.27 -6.31
CA ASP A 240 -33.71 2.41 -6.85
C ASP A 240 -34.09 3.91 -6.83
N PRO A 241 -34.04 4.60 -8.00
CA PRO A 241 -34.39 6.01 -8.09
C PRO A 241 -35.86 6.33 -7.80
N GLU A 242 -36.77 5.39 -8.04
CA GLU A 242 -38.22 5.59 -7.79
C GLU A 242 -38.52 5.59 -6.30
N ARG A 243 -37.92 4.62 -5.59
CA ARG A 243 -38.05 4.50 -4.13
C ARG A 243 -37.04 5.35 -3.37
N LYS A 244 -36.08 5.95 -4.05
CA LYS A 244 -34.94 6.70 -3.48
C LYS A 244 -34.18 5.85 -2.46
N THR A 245 -33.84 4.59 -2.80
CA THR A 245 -33.13 3.69 -1.89
C THR A 245 -31.76 3.25 -2.41
N VAL A 246 -30.83 3.05 -1.48
CA VAL A 246 -29.58 2.35 -1.69
C VAL A 246 -29.63 1.00 -1.00
N THR A 247 -29.24 -0.03 -1.72
CA THR A 247 -29.01 -1.38 -1.16
C THR A 247 -27.51 -1.64 -1.09
N ALA A 248 -26.98 -1.88 0.10
CA ALA A 248 -25.58 -2.32 0.26
C ALA A 248 -25.48 -3.83 0.02
N ALA A 249 -24.32 -4.29 -0.49
CA ALA A 249 -24.10 -5.70 -0.76
C ALA A 249 -23.81 -6.53 0.50
N GLN A 250 -23.53 -5.88 1.62
CA GLN A 250 -23.28 -6.54 2.91
C GLN A 250 -23.60 -5.62 4.09
N ALA A 251 -23.82 -6.23 5.23
CA ALA A 251 -24.13 -5.52 6.47
C ALA A 251 -22.87 -4.97 7.18
N THR A 252 -23.09 -4.02 8.08
CA THR A 252 -22.10 -3.57 9.06
C THR A 252 -22.16 -4.42 10.33
N LEU A 253 -21.17 -4.29 11.22
CA LEU A 253 -21.17 -5.01 12.50
C LEU A 253 -22.44 -4.78 13.33
N TYR A 254 -23.05 -3.60 13.24
CA TYR A 254 -24.22 -3.17 14.03
C TYR A 254 -25.53 -3.06 13.24
N GLY A 255 -25.52 -3.47 11.96
CA GLY A 255 -26.63 -3.22 11.05
C GLY A 255 -26.81 -1.73 10.73
N PHE A 256 -27.81 -1.40 9.92
CA PHE A 256 -28.18 0.00 9.63
C PHE A 256 -29.24 0.47 10.59
N LYS A 257 -29.17 1.73 11.04
CA LYS A 257 -30.14 2.32 11.98
C LYS A 257 -30.65 3.66 11.47
N THR A 258 -31.93 3.92 11.66
CA THR A 258 -32.57 5.22 11.35
C THR A 258 -32.35 6.23 12.48
N GLY A 259 -32.36 7.48 12.14
CA GLY A 259 -32.38 8.61 13.08
C GLY A 259 -31.04 9.00 13.60
N ALA A 260 -30.68 9.76 14.44
CA ALA A 260 -29.48 10.36 15.00
C ALA A 260 -28.57 11.10 13.98
N PRO A 261 -28.03 12.28 14.32
CA PRO A 261 -27.31 13.14 13.36
C PRO A 261 -25.95 12.61 12.92
N PHE A 262 -25.43 11.59 13.57
CA PHE A 262 -24.16 10.94 13.22
C PHE A 262 -24.31 9.78 12.22
N ARG A 263 -25.52 9.45 11.77
CA ARG A 263 -25.75 8.44 10.71
C ARG A 263 -25.62 9.10 9.36
N ARG A 264 -24.38 9.22 8.91
CA ARG A 264 -23.98 9.95 7.73
C ARG A 264 -23.24 9.05 6.78
N TRP A 265 -23.40 9.32 5.47
CA TRP A 265 -22.76 8.57 4.42
C TRP A 265 -22.27 9.46 3.28
N TYR A 266 -21.45 8.89 2.43
CA TYR A 266 -21.00 9.44 1.17
C TYR A 266 -20.75 8.28 0.19
N ALA A 267 -20.76 8.58 -1.12
CA ALA A 267 -20.49 7.58 -2.16
C ALA A 267 -19.09 7.74 -2.72
N LEU A 268 -18.55 6.66 -3.26
CA LEU A 268 -17.20 6.60 -3.84
C LEU A 268 -17.21 5.79 -5.14
N ASN A 269 -16.23 6.07 -5.99
CA ASN A 269 -15.90 5.32 -7.20
C ASN A 269 -17.03 5.32 -8.24
N LEU A 270 -17.68 6.45 -8.41
CA LEU A 270 -18.72 6.67 -9.41
C LEU A 270 -18.19 7.57 -10.53
N VAL A 271 -18.35 7.17 -11.78
CA VAL A 271 -17.90 7.94 -12.95
C VAL A 271 -18.60 9.29 -13.04
N GLU A 272 -19.87 9.35 -12.62
CA GLU A 272 -20.68 10.58 -12.57
C GLU A 272 -20.14 11.63 -11.60
N GLU A 273 -19.30 11.21 -10.65
CA GLU A 273 -18.75 12.04 -9.59
C GLU A 273 -17.28 12.40 -9.81
N ILE A 274 -16.76 12.22 -11.02
CA ILE A 274 -15.47 12.81 -11.41
C ILE A 274 -15.75 14.27 -11.80
N ASP A 275 -15.58 15.20 -10.87
CA ASP A 275 -15.90 16.62 -11.07
C ASP A 275 -14.84 17.59 -10.54
N LEU A 276 -13.87 17.12 -9.77
CA LEU A 276 -12.74 17.91 -9.30
C LEU A 276 -11.39 17.42 -9.86
N PRO A 277 -10.44 18.33 -10.15
CA PRO A 277 -9.09 17.97 -10.55
C PRO A 277 -8.43 17.01 -9.54
N GLY A 278 -7.86 15.91 -10.04
CA GLY A 278 -7.25 14.85 -9.22
C GLY A 278 -8.20 13.72 -8.83
N GLU A 279 -9.49 13.84 -9.12
CA GLU A 279 -10.43 12.73 -8.89
C GLU A 279 -10.31 11.64 -9.93
N TYR A 280 -10.35 10.38 -9.44
CA TYR A 280 -10.29 9.21 -10.30
C TYR A 280 -11.26 8.10 -9.87
N VAL A 281 -11.56 7.22 -10.83
CA VAL A 281 -12.38 6.02 -10.66
C VAL A 281 -11.59 4.80 -11.14
N ILE A 282 -11.71 3.70 -10.40
CA ILE A 282 -11.17 2.38 -10.77
C ILE A 282 -12.29 1.55 -11.39
N ASP A 283 -12.10 1.15 -12.64
CA ASP A 283 -12.95 0.20 -13.34
C ASP A 283 -12.21 -1.14 -13.47
N ARG A 284 -12.47 -2.04 -12.53
CA ARG A 284 -11.81 -3.38 -12.50
C ARG A 284 -12.21 -4.24 -13.68
N LYS A 285 -13.44 -4.11 -14.16
CA LYS A 285 -13.97 -4.92 -15.26
C LYS A 285 -13.25 -4.62 -16.56
N ARG A 286 -12.95 -3.34 -16.80
CA ARG A 286 -12.23 -2.89 -18.00
C ARG A 286 -10.72 -2.77 -17.77
N GLY A 287 -10.25 -2.94 -16.51
CA GLY A 287 -8.85 -2.77 -16.14
C GLY A 287 -8.35 -1.33 -16.35
N LYS A 288 -9.21 -0.34 -16.12
CA LYS A 288 -8.94 1.07 -16.41
C LYS A 288 -9.08 1.96 -15.18
N ILE A 289 -8.35 3.06 -15.23
CA ILE A 289 -8.54 4.21 -14.34
C ILE A 289 -9.05 5.36 -15.20
N TYR A 290 -10.14 6.01 -14.79
CA TYR A 290 -10.63 7.27 -15.35
C TYR A 290 -10.27 8.40 -14.39
N LEU A 291 -9.66 9.46 -14.89
CA LEU A 291 -9.08 10.54 -14.08
C LEU A 291 -9.39 11.89 -14.68
N LEU A 292 -9.84 12.85 -13.89
CA LEU A 292 -9.73 14.26 -14.23
C LEU A 292 -8.32 14.73 -13.76
N PRO A 293 -7.39 14.99 -14.68
CA PRO A 293 -6.03 15.34 -14.30
C PRO A 293 -5.98 16.59 -13.40
N PRO A 294 -5.01 16.69 -12.50
CA PRO A 294 -4.80 17.92 -11.76
C PRO A 294 -4.41 19.08 -12.68
N ASP A 295 -4.59 20.31 -12.21
CA ASP A 295 -4.28 21.52 -12.97
C ASP A 295 -2.79 21.64 -13.32
N GLU A 296 -1.92 21.03 -12.52
CA GLU A 296 -0.48 20.98 -12.80
C GLU A 296 -0.15 20.04 -13.96
N PRO A 297 0.86 20.39 -14.80
CA PRO A 297 1.33 19.49 -15.85
C PRO A 297 1.77 18.14 -15.30
N VAL A 298 1.19 17.06 -15.82
CA VAL A 298 1.54 15.69 -15.46
C VAL A 298 2.93 15.36 -16.02
N ARG A 299 3.88 15.04 -15.13
CA ARG A 299 5.25 14.63 -15.47
C ARG A 299 5.50 13.16 -15.20
N GLU A 300 4.86 12.64 -14.17
CA GLU A 300 5.05 11.29 -13.68
C GLU A 300 3.75 10.75 -13.10
N ILE A 301 3.49 9.48 -13.35
CA ILE A 301 2.33 8.76 -12.82
C ILE A 301 2.83 7.51 -12.13
N GLN A 302 2.36 7.26 -10.91
CA GLN A 302 2.57 6.01 -10.19
C GLN A 302 1.20 5.38 -9.89
N VAL A 303 1.09 4.06 -10.06
CA VAL A 303 -0.09 3.29 -9.67
C VAL A 303 0.36 2.18 -8.74
N SER A 304 -0.10 2.18 -7.50
CA SER A 304 0.25 1.14 -6.52
C SER A 304 -0.45 -0.17 -6.88
N LEU A 305 0.28 -1.29 -6.80
CA LEU A 305 -0.23 -2.61 -7.16
C LEU A 305 0.10 -3.67 -6.10
N LEU A 306 1.23 -3.54 -5.39
CA LEU A 306 1.67 -4.54 -4.42
C LEU A 306 0.83 -4.45 -3.14
N GLY A 307 0.07 -5.50 -2.83
CA GLY A 307 -0.76 -5.59 -1.62
C GLY A 307 -0.07 -6.25 -0.43
N THR A 308 1.11 -6.87 -0.62
CA THR A 308 1.90 -7.46 0.46
C THR A 308 2.94 -6.47 0.99
N PRO A 309 3.61 -6.73 2.14
CA PRO A 309 4.66 -5.86 2.65
C PRO A 309 5.78 -5.61 1.63
N LEU A 310 6.38 -4.41 1.64
CA LEU A 310 7.59 -4.17 0.85
C LEU A 310 8.76 -4.99 1.40
N PHE A 311 8.91 -5.02 2.74
CA PHE A 311 9.89 -5.87 3.44
C PHE A 311 9.20 -6.69 4.54
N ALA A 312 9.58 -7.97 4.67
CA ALA A 312 9.20 -8.83 5.78
C ALA A 312 10.45 -9.38 6.47
N PHE A 313 10.54 -9.19 7.79
CA PHE A 313 11.61 -9.71 8.63
C PHE A 313 11.02 -10.79 9.55
N GLU A 314 11.38 -12.05 9.30
CA GLU A 314 10.87 -13.19 10.07
C GLU A 314 12.01 -14.02 10.67
N GLY A 315 11.97 -14.26 11.99
CA GLY A 315 12.98 -15.06 12.67
C GLY A 315 14.39 -14.48 12.58
N CYS A 316 14.52 -13.16 12.47
CA CYS A 316 15.77 -12.45 12.30
C CYS A 316 16.41 -12.08 13.63
N ARG A 317 17.75 -11.93 13.66
CA ARG A 317 18.48 -11.43 14.83
C ARG A 317 19.53 -10.40 14.43
N ASN A 318 19.50 -9.21 15.06
CA ASN A 318 20.43 -8.12 14.79
C ASN A 318 20.45 -7.72 13.28
N VAL A 319 19.26 -7.44 12.74
CA VAL A 319 19.07 -7.01 11.35
C VAL A 319 18.63 -5.56 11.31
N THR A 320 19.21 -4.77 10.41
CA THR A 320 18.87 -3.35 10.27
C THR A 320 18.51 -3.01 8.83
N LEU A 321 17.36 -2.39 8.64
CA LEU A 321 17.01 -1.66 7.42
C LEU A 321 17.21 -0.18 7.69
N GLN A 322 18.09 0.47 6.94
CA GLN A 322 18.49 1.85 7.22
C GLN A 322 18.44 2.76 6.00
N GLY A 323 17.96 3.98 6.19
CA GLY A 323 18.16 5.12 5.29
C GLY A 323 17.47 5.03 3.93
N VAL A 324 16.50 4.12 3.76
CA VAL A 324 15.75 3.93 2.52
C VAL A 324 14.38 4.59 2.57
N THR A 325 13.80 4.88 1.41
CA THR A 325 12.40 5.26 1.26
C THR A 325 11.56 4.05 0.87
N LEU A 326 10.42 3.86 1.53
CA LEU A 326 9.40 2.84 1.25
C LEU A 326 8.11 3.56 0.88
N GLU A 327 7.62 3.39 -0.35
CA GLU A 327 6.52 4.20 -0.84
C GLU A 327 5.70 3.56 -1.96
N TYR A 328 4.51 4.12 -2.24
CA TYR A 328 3.61 3.75 -3.33
C TYR A 328 3.23 2.26 -3.35
N SER A 329 2.68 1.77 -2.26
CA SER A 329 2.21 0.38 -2.15
C SER A 329 0.77 0.32 -1.65
N CYS A 330 -0.03 -0.62 -2.14
CA CYS A 330 -1.35 -0.92 -1.58
C CYS A 330 -1.24 -1.56 -0.18
N GLY A 331 -0.13 -2.22 0.09
CA GLY A 331 0.18 -2.93 1.33
C GLY A 331 0.88 -2.06 2.38
N MET A 332 1.64 -2.73 3.24
CA MET A 332 2.44 -2.12 4.29
C MET A 332 3.92 -1.95 3.89
N GLY A 333 4.62 -1.07 4.59
CA GLY A 333 6.05 -0.85 4.36
C GLY A 333 6.87 -2.02 4.90
N VAL A 334 6.79 -2.29 6.20
CA VAL A 334 7.59 -3.30 6.88
C VAL A 334 6.71 -4.17 7.78
N TYR A 335 6.94 -5.48 7.70
CA TYR A 335 6.40 -6.48 8.62
C TYR A 335 7.54 -7.13 9.39
N ILE A 336 7.41 -7.27 10.72
CA ILE A 336 8.43 -7.87 11.60
C ILE A 336 7.75 -8.91 12.48
N GLU A 337 8.24 -10.17 12.43
CA GLU A 337 7.72 -11.26 13.25
C GLU A 337 8.84 -12.15 13.78
N GLN A 338 8.68 -12.67 15.00
CA GLN A 338 9.60 -13.62 15.64
C GLN A 338 11.09 -13.21 15.55
N SER A 339 11.36 -11.92 15.63
CA SER A 339 12.68 -11.34 15.39
C SER A 339 13.20 -10.61 16.63
N GLU A 340 14.53 -10.63 16.83
CA GLU A 340 15.22 -9.96 17.92
C GLU A 340 16.18 -8.89 17.39
N TYR A 341 16.21 -7.72 18.03
CA TYR A 341 17.11 -6.61 17.67
C TYR A 341 17.00 -6.18 16.20
N THR A 342 15.79 -6.31 15.62
CA THR A 342 15.50 -5.81 14.27
C THR A 342 15.22 -4.32 14.35
N LYS A 343 15.87 -3.54 13.45
CA LYS A 343 15.77 -2.08 13.41
C LYS A 343 15.30 -1.59 12.06
N VAL A 344 14.39 -0.64 12.07
CA VAL A 344 14.04 0.22 10.91
C VAL A 344 14.50 1.62 11.29
N ASP A 345 15.63 2.04 10.75
CA ASP A 345 16.35 3.23 11.19
C ASP A 345 16.46 4.26 10.07
N SER A 346 16.14 5.52 10.37
CA SER A 346 16.30 6.66 9.45
C SER A 346 15.62 6.45 8.08
N CYS A 347 14.55 5.64 8.02
CA CYS A 347 13.77 5.37 6.83
C CYS A 347 12.64 6.40 6.64
N VAL A 348 12.31 6.69 5.38
CA VAL A 348 11.09 7.44 5.03
C VAL A 348 10.03 6.42 4.58
N ILE A 349 8.89 6.40 5.27
CA ILE A 349 7.76 5.49 4.97
C ILE A 349 6.54 6.34 4.69
N ARG A 350 6.02 6.31 3.45
CA ARG A 350 4.92 7.18 3.02
C ARG A 350 4.12 6.58 1.86
N ASN A 351 2.93 7.13 1.60
CA ASN A 351 2.09 6.76 0.45
C ASN A 351 1.85 5.24 0.39
N LEU A 352 1.48 4.67 1.54
CA LEU A 352 1.13 3.27 1.70
C LEU A 352 -0.35 3.15 1.97
N GLY A 353 -0.98 2.16 1.37
CA GLY A 353 -2.43 1.94 1.48
C GLY A 353 -2.86 1.27 2.78
N TYR A 354 -1.90 0.82 3.63
CA TYR A 354 -2.21 0.15 4.88
C TYR A 354 -1.33 0.66 6.04
N VAL A 355 -0.36 -0.07 6.50
CA VAL A 355 0.43 0.23 7.69
C VAL A 355 1.88 0.53 7.33
N GLY A 356 2.50 1.53 7.97
CA GLY A 356 3.91 1.83 7.78
C GLY A 356 4.80 0.68 8.26
N VAL A 357 4.66 0.30 9.54
CA VAL A 357 5.41 -0.80 10.17
C VAL A 357 4.43 -1.61 11.03
N SER A 358 4.43 -2.93 10.87
CA SER A 358 3.69 -3.87 11.71
C SER A 358 4.66 -4.79 12.44
N ILE A 359 4.49 -4.97 13.75
CA ILE A 359 5.33 -5.82 14.60
C ILE A 359 4.46 -6.87 15.26
N GLY A 360 4.72 -8.13 14.94
CA GLY A 360 3.98 -9.27 15.44
C GLY A 360 2.60 -9.41 14.81
N ARG A 361 1.92 -10.51 15.12
CA ARG A 361 0.53 -10.79 14.70
C ARG A 361 -0.51 -10.38 15.73
N GLY A 362 -0.10 -9.98 16.93
CA GLY A 362 -0.98 -9.90 18.09
C GLY A 362 -1.31 -11.28 18.66
N ASP A 363 -2.03 -11.31 19.78
CA ASP A 363 -2.44 -12.54 20.46
C ASP A 363 -3.82 -13.06 20.00
N MET A 364 -4.42 -12.43 19.00
CA MET A 364 -5.75 -12.78 18.49
C MET A 364 -5.63 -13.64 17.23
N PRO A 365 -5.85 -14.96 17.31
CA PRO A 365 -5.68 -15.87 16.16
C PRO A 365 -6.63 -15.61 14.98
N ALA A 366 -7.64 -14.78 15.18
CA ALA A 366 -8.63 -14.41 14.16
C ALA A 366 -8.31 -13.08 13.44
N ASP A 367 -7.19 -12.42 13.80
CA ASP A 367 -6.78 -11.16 13.21
C ASP A 367 -5.95 -11.36 11.94
#